data_3fc5d2634f44b5a2e5265e43ba84ab63
#
_entry.id   3fc5d2634f44b5a2e5265e43ba84ab63
#
_cell.length_a   1.000
_cell.length_b   1.000
_cell.length_c   1.000
_cell.angle_alpha   90.00
_cell.angle_beta   90.00
_cell.angle_gamma   90.00
#
_symmetry.space_group_name_H-M   'P 1'
#
loop_
_entity.id
_entity.type
_entity.pdbx_description
1 polymer ?
#
loop_
_entity_poly.entity_id
_entity_poly.type
_entity_poly.pdbx_seq_one_letter_code
_entity_poly.pdbx_strand_id
1 'polypeptide(L)'
;MKRYSKFLTYLKPKIWYLVGALAAGLLFGASSGFGMPVIFDKVLKRIFLPEPGVTYSLWYVFGIAMLIPMIFIIRAVTGYLSGYLMSYVSLDVLRRIKQDLFSRVQDYPLSFFDKHTTGDLFVRLTTDTQLVQNILLSFASEMVRQPVQVIGALAFLGYMCITKGEIVFLLVFIAAVPFCIIPVQMMRRNLKRCAKLSAESLGAIAQHFNENLAAAHEVRVFNLQERQKKKFWDMNINFQRLILKITQYELLQQPLMEVLAATMVSVTFVYAYKVKIDFSTFAAIGLALYFTIDPIKRIIRMVTDFIKITPSFDRLNEVLDYVSTVPEPKDPVKIGALRGEIEFKNVNFAYDDKTVLHDVNIKIPAGTSCALVGESGAGKSTFAKLVMRFYDPTTGSITIDGVDLKKMRSYDLRKNLGSVPQYPVLFNDTIYNNILLAQPEATEAEVYAAARAAFAHDFIEELENGYQTRVGERGDRLSGGQKQRIAIARVFLKDPPIIVLDEATSALDVNSEAFIQRAIDKLMHERTMFIIAHRFSTIRNVQKIIVFKEGRIIAFGTHDELYKECPYYKSLYDKQATSQ
;
A
#
# COMPACT_ATOMS: atom_id res chain seq x y z
N MET A 1 -1.10 20.99 -4.70
CA MET A 1 -1.14 20.50 -6.10
C MET A 1 -0.06 19.48 -6.40
N LYS A 2 1.22 19.65 -6.03
CA LYS A 2 2.30 18.66 -6.29
C LYS A 2 2.01 17.24 -5.74
N ARG A 3 1.30 17.12 -4.59
CA ARG A 3 0.94 15.81 -3.98
C ARG A 3 0.05 14.92 -4.85
N TYR A 4 -0.81 15.50 -5.70
CA TYR A 4 -1.77 14.76 -6.52
C TYR A 4 -1.31 14.59 -7.97
N SER A 5 -0.28 15.36 -8.40
CA SER A 5 0.19 15.35 -9.80
C SER A 5 0.72 13.99 -10.24
N LYS A 6 1.28 13.19 -9.30
CA LYS A 6 1.75 11.84 -9.58
C LYS A 6 0.62 10.90 -10.00
N PHE A 7 -0.54 11.02 -9.36
CA PHE A 7 -1.70 10.19 -9.71
C PHE A 7 -2.26 10.53 -11.09
N LEU A 8 -2.07 11.77 -11.56
CA LEU A 8 -2.43 12.18 -12.92
C LEU A 8 -1.56 11.50 -13.98
N THR A 9 -0.34 11.07 -13.65
CA THR A 9 0.50 10.33 -14.61
C THR A 9 -0.09 8.97 -14.98
N TYR A 10 -0.82 8.34 -14.07
CA TYR A 10 -1.50 7.07 -14.34
C TYR A 10 -2.69 7.20 -15.32
N LEU A 11 -3.20 8.43 -15.54
CA LEU A 11 -4.26 8.71 -16.52
C LEU A 11 -3.75 8.76 -17.96
N LYS A 12 -2.47 9.11 -18.18
CA LYS A 12 -1.88 9.32 -19.52
C LYS A 12 -2.16 8.19 -20.51
N PRO A 13 -2.02 6.89 -20.17
CA PRO A 13 -2.20 5.81 -21.15
C PRO A 13 -3.63 5.66 -21.66
N LYS A 14 -4.63 6.18 -20.94
CA LYS A 14 -6.06 6.11 -21.30
C LYS A 14 -6.68 7.49 -21.54
N ILE A 15 -5.85 8.47 -21.95
CA ILE A 15 -6.28 9.87 -22.11
C ILE A 15 -7.44 10.03 -23.09
N TRP A 16 -7.49 9.25 -24.18
CA TRP A 16 -8.57 9.33 -25.15
C TRP A 16 -9.92 8.87 -24.61
N TYR A 17 -9.91 7.84 -23.75
CA TYR A 17 -11.12 7.42 -23.04
C TYR A 17 -11.58 8.47 -22.02
N LEU A 18 -10.62 9.12 -21.34
CA LEU A 18 -10.89 10.24 -20.45
C LEU A 18 -11.51 11.42 -21.24
N VAL A 19 -10.93 11.80 -22.38
CA VAL A 19 -11.47 12.86 -23.24
C VAL A 19 -12.87 12.52 -23.72
N GLY A 20 -13.13 11.28 -24.14
CA GLY A 20 -14.47 10.82 -24.51
C GLY A 20 -15.46 10.88 -23.35
N ALA A 21 -15.05 10.49 -22.14
CA ALA A 21 -15.86 10.59 -20.94
C ALA A 21 -16.21 12.04 -20.58
N LEU A 22 -15.22 12.95 -20.70
CA LEU A 22 -15.39 14.37 -20.45
C LEU A 22 -16.30 15.02 -21.50
N ALA A 23 -16.14 14.70 -22.79
CA ALA A 23 -16.99 15.19 -23.88
C ALA A 23 -18.45 14.75 -23.69
N ALA A 24 -18.66 13.47 -23.37
CA ALA A 24 -20.01 12.98 -23.02
C ALA A 24 -20.58 13.66 -21.75
N GLY A 25 -19.73 13.93 -20.75
CA GLY A 25 -20.07 14.68 -19.56
C GLY A 25 -20.47 16.14 -19.83
N LEU A 26 -19.76 16.82 -20.75
CA LEU A 26 -20.11 18.15 -21.23
C LEU A 26 -21.50 18.18 -21.89
N LEU A 27 -21.76 17.23 -22.79
CA LEU A 27 -23.08 17.10 -23.45
C LEU A 27 -24.19 16.81 -22.44
N PHE A 28 -23.96 15.94 -21.49
CA PHE A 28 -24.89 15.68 -20.38
C PHE A 28 -25.18 16.94 -19.57
N GLY A 29 -24.16 17.68 -19.16
CA GLY A 29 -24.29 18.92 -18.39
C GLY A 29 -25.02 20.02 -19.16
N ALA A 30 -24.66 20.23 -20.43
CA ALA A 30 -25.30 21.22 -21.30
C ALA A 30 -26.78 20.88 -21.58
N SER A 31 -27.07 19.62 -21.87
CA SER A 31 -28.46 19.18 -22.11
C SER A 31 -29.32 19.35 -20.85
N SER A 32 -28.77 19.12 -19.68
CA SER A 32 -29.47 19.23 -18.39
C SER A 32 -29.64 20.70 -17.95
N GLY A 33 -28.58 21.51 -18.01
CA GLY A 33 -28.57 22.88 -17.48
C GLY A 33 -29.27 23.90 -18.39
N PHE A 34 -28.99 23.84 -19.70
CA PHE A 34 -29.52 24.77 -20.68
C PHE A 34 -30.64 24.17 -21.53
N GLY A 35 -30.42 22.96 -22.07
CA GLY A 35 -31.33 22.33 -23.02
C GLY A 35 -32.74 22.08 -22.46
N MET A 36 -32.82 21.49 -21.27
CA MET A 36 -34.10 21.21 -20.60
C MET A 36 -34.94 22.46 -20.35
N PRO A 37 -34.42 23.51 -19.67
CA PRO A 37 -35.24 24.72 -19.42
C PRO A 37 -35.69 25.39 -20.72
N VAL A 38 -34.86 25.45 -21.75
CA VAL A 38 -35.19 26.04 -23.07
C VAL A 38 -36.32 25.26 -23.76
N ILE A 39 -36.25 23.93 -23.76
CA ILE A 39 -37.30 23.10 -24.39
C ILE A 39 -38.61 23.24 -23.65
N PHE A 40 -38.57 23.22 -22.31
CA PHE A 40 -39.77 23.41 -21.51
C PHE A 40 -40.41 24.78 -21.75
N ASP A 41 -39.66 25.89 -21.78
CA ASP A 41 -40.18 27.21 -22.09
C ASP A 41 -40.84 27.22 -23.49
N LYS A 42 -40.17 26.68 -24.51
CA LYS A 42 -40.71 26.67 -25.88
C LYS A 42 -41.91 25.75 -26.06
N VAL A 43 -41.86 24.54 -25.46
CA VAL A 43 -42.94 23.56 -25.58
C VAL A 43 -44.18 24.04 -24.84
N LEU A 44 -44.03 24.50 -23.57
CA LEU A 44 -45.17 25.00 -22.79
C LEU A 44 -45.84 26.20 -23.46
N LYS A 45 -45.06 27.16 -23.99
CA LYS A 45 -45.65 28.32 -24.68
C LYS A 45 -46.45 27.90 -25.90
N ARG A 46 -45.91 27.03 -26.75
CA ARG A 46 -46.56 26.63 -28.00
C ARG A 46 -47.79 25.76 -27.76
N ILE A 47 -47.81 24.94 -26.71
CA ILE A 47 -48.92 24.03 -26.43
C ILE A 47 -50.06 24.73 -25.62
N PHE A 48 -49.69 25.47 -24.58
CA PHE A 48 -50.65 26.01 -23.62
C PHE A 48 -51.01 27.48 -23.83
N LEU A 49 -50.20 28.23 -24.60
CA LEU A 49 -50.42 29.63 -24.93
C LEU A 49 -50.28 29.82 -26.44
N PRO A 50 -51.19 29.23 -27.28
CA PRO A 50 -51.13 29.41 -28.73
C PRO A 50 -51.44 30.88 -29.09
N GLU A 51 -50.87 31.35 -30.20
CA GLU A 51 -51.17 32.68 -30.73
C GLU A 51 -52.67 32.78 -31.04
N PRO A 52 -53.30 33.94 -30.79
CA PRO A 52 -54.74 34.13 -31.07
C PRO A 52 -55.07 33.80 -32.53
N GLY A 53 -55.99 32.82 -32.74
CA GLY A 53 -56.43 32.38 -34.05
C GLY A 53 -55.66 31.20 -34.66
N VAL A 54 -54.63 30.64 -33.99
CA VAL A 54 -53.88 29.47 -34.47
C VAL A 54 -54.35 28.21 -33.74
N THR A 55 -54.97 27.28 -34.48
CA THR A 55 -55.28 25.93 -34.01
C THR A 55 -54.20 24.96 -34.52
N TYR A 56 -53.46 24.35 -33.61
CA TYR A 56 -52.44 23.37 -33.98
C TYR A 56 -53.05 21.98 -34.22
N SER A 57 -52.59 21.30 -35.27
CA SER A 57 -52.94 19.90 -35.51
C SER A 57 -52.38 19.02 -34.36
N LEU A 58 -53.08 17.95 -33.96
CA LEU A 58 -52.65 16.97 -32.98
C LEU A 58 -51.25 16.41 -33.32
N TRP A 59 -50.96 16.18 -34.61
CA TRP A 59 -49.65 15.69 -35.05
C TRP A 59 -48.52 16.72 -34.85
N TYR A 60 -48.82 18.01 -34.97
CA TYR A 60 -47.87 19.08 -34.70
C TYR A 60 -47.56 19.19 -33.21
N VAL A 61 -48.60 19.13 -32.37
CA VAL A 61 -48.45 19.12 -30.90
C VAL A 61 -47.68 17.90 -30.44
N PHE A 62 -47.99 16.71 -30.99
CA PHE A 62 -47.25 15.48 -30.74
C PHE A 62 -45.77 15.60 -31.11
N GLY A 63 -45.44 16.14 -32.29
CA GLY A 63 -44.04 16.35 -32.73
C GLY A 63 -43.25 17.28 -31.82
N ILE A 64 -43.86 18.37 -31.32
CA ILE A 64 -43.24 19.28 -30.35
C ILE A 64 -43.08 18.59 -28.98
N ALA A 65 -44.08 17.86 -28.51
CA ALA A 65 -44.00 17.13 -27.24
C ALA A 65 -42.89 16.06 -27.26
N MET A 66 -42.62 15.44 -28.41
CA MET A 66 -41.53 14.46 -28.60
C MET A 66 -40.12 15.04 -28.43
N LEU A 67 -39.96 16.36 -28.44
CA LEU A 67 -38.68 16.99 -28.08
C LEU A 67 -38.28 16.71 -26.61
N ILE A 68 -39.26 16.53 -25.71
CA ILE A 68 -39.03 16.23 -24.31
C ILE A 68 -38.39 14.86 -24.15
N PRO A 69 -38.97 13.72 -24.59
CA PRO A 69 -38.33 12.43 -24.49
C PRO A 69 -36.99 12.37 -25.25
N MET A 70 -36.85 13.08 -26.39
CA MET A 70 -35.62 13.12 -27.16
C MET A 70 -34.44 13.69 -26.33
N ILE A 71 -34.62 14.79 -25.60
CA ILE A 71 -33.56 15.35 -24.75
C ILE A 71 -33.25 14.43 -23.58
N PHE A 72 -34.24 13.72 -23.03
CA PHE A 72 -34.00 12.71 -21.99
C PHE A 72 -33.22 11.53 -22.51
N ILE A 73 -33.43 11.07 -23.75
CA ILE A 73 -32.64 10.02 -24.40
C ILE A 73 -31.20 10.48 -24.59
N ILE A 74 -30.98 11.68 -25.13
CA ILE A 74 -29.62 12.25 -25.29
C ILE A 74 -28.90 12.30 -23.94
N ARG A 75 -29.59 12.77 -22.90
CA ARG A 75 -29.08 12.83 -21.51
C ARG A 75 -28.76 11.45 -20.97
N ALA A 76 -29.64 10.46 -21.17
CA ALA A 76 -29.44 9.10 -20.69
C ALA A 76 -28.22 8.45 -21.36
N VAL A 77 -28.13 8.54 -22.68
CA VAL A 77 -27.01 7.97 -23.46
C VAL A 77 -25.67 8.63 -23.09
N THR A 78 -25.64 9.97 -23.08
CA THR A 78 -24.40 10.70 -22.75
C THR A 78 -24.01 10.50 -21.29
N GLY A 79 -24.99 10.41 -20.38
CA GLY A 79 -24.79 10.11 -18.98
C GLY A 79 -24.20 8.71 -18.76
N TYR A 80 -24.78 7.69 -19.41
CA TYR A 80 -24.30 6.33 -19.37
C TYR A 80 -22.87 6.23 -19.93
N LEU A 81 -22.64 6.75 -21.15
CA LEU A 81 -21.36 6.70 -21.83
C LEU A 81 -20.24 7.36 -20.98
N SER A 82 -20.50 8.57 -20.48
CA SER A 82 -19.57 9.28 -19.61
C SER A 82 -19.26 8.48 -18.34
N GLY A 83 -20.28 7.90 -17.68
CA GLY A 83 -20.12 7.07 -16.48
C GLY A 83 -19.31 5.80 -16.75
N TYR A 84 -19.64 5.09 -17.82
CA TYR A 84 -18.97 3.85 -18.21
C TYR A 84 -17.49 4.08 -18.55
N LEU A 85 -17.20 5.06 -19.43
CA LEU A 85 -15.83 5.38 -19.81
C LEU A 85 -14.99 5.83 -18.60
N MET A 86 -15.59 6.59 -17.69
CA MET A 86 -14.89 7.03 -16.48
C MET A 86 -14.63 5.87 -15.53
N SER A 87 -15.58 4.93 -15.38
CA SER A 87 -15.37 3.71 -14.60
C SER A 87 -14.24 2.87 -15.18
N TYR A 88 -14.19 2.73 -16.50
CA TYR A 88 -13.11 2.02 -17.18
C TYR A 88 -11.73 2.64 -16.92
N VAL A 89 -11.62 3.98 -17.03
CA VAL A 89 -10.37 4.71 -16.76
C VAL A 89 -9.97 4.57 -15.28
N SER A 90 -10.90 4.73 -14.33
CA SER A 90 -10.59 4.67 -12.90
C SER A 90 -10.13 3.28 -12.45
N LEU A 91 -10.70 2.22 -13.02
CA LEU A 91 -10.28 0.84 -12.75
C LEU A 91 -8.87 0.55 -13.31
N ASP A 92 -8.53 1.06 -14.50
CA ASP A 92 -7.18 0.92 -15.05
C ASP A 92 -6.15 1.69 -14.20
N VAL A 93 -6.49 2.89 -13.74
CA VAL A 93 -5.66 3.67 -12.80
C VAL A 93 -5.43 2.92 -11.49
N LEU A 94 -6.50 2.34 -10.89
CA LEU A 94 -6.39 1.53 -9.67
C LEU A 94 -5.43 0.36 -9.88
N ARG A 95 -5.60 -0.39 -10.98
CA ARG A 95 -4.74 -1.51 -11.33
C ARG A 95 -3.26 -1.08 -11.39
N ARG A 96 -2.98 0.06 -12.04
CA ARG A 96 -1.61 0.60 -12.18
C ARG A 96 -1.03 1.06 -10.85
N ILE A 97 -1.82 1.74 -10.01
CA ILE A 97 -1.40 2.15 -8.67
C ILE A 97 -1.04 0.93 -7.82
N LYS A 98 -1.90 -0.11 -7.81
CA LYS A 98 -1.63 -1.35 -7.07
C LYS A 98 -0.37 -2.06 -7.57
N GLN A 99 -0.19 -2.12 -8.90
CA GLN A 99 0.99 -2.72 -9.50
C GLN A 99 2.27 -1.96 -9.15
N ASP A 100 2.26 -0.62 -9.24
CA ASP A 100 3.43 0.21 -8.92
C ASP A 100 3.77 0.14 -7.43
N LEU A 101 2.75 0.20 -6.55
CA LEU A 101 2.94 0.00 -5.10
C LEU A 101 3.57 -1.36 -4.79
N PHE A 102 3.02 -2.43 -5.37
CA PHE A 102 3.54 -3.78 -5.15
C PHE A 102 4.98 -3.91 -5.64
N SER A 103 5.27 -3.44 -6.87
CA SER A 103 6.63 -3.47 -7.43
C SER A 103 7.63 -2.72 -6.54
N ARG A 104 7.28 -1.49 -6.10
CA ARG A 104 8.17 -0.70 -5.24
C ARG A 104 8.41 -1.35 -3.89
N VAL A 105 7.35 -1.91 -3.27
CA VAL A 105 7.49 -2.62 -1.99
C VAL A 105 8.43 -3.82 -2.14
N GLN A 106 8.41 -4.54 -3.28
CA GLN A 106 9.35 -5.65 -3.53
C GLN A 106 10.81 -5.18 -3.66
N ASP A 107 11.03 -3.96 -4.16
CA ASP A 107 12.36 -3.38 -4.35
C ASP A 107 12.92 -2.70 -3.09
N TYR A 108 12.11 -2.50 -2.04
CA TYR A 108 12.53 -1.78 -0.84
C TYR A 108 13.46 -2.61 0.04
N PRO A 109 14.44 -1.94 0.70
CA PRO A 109 15.36 -2.59 1.61
C PRO A 109 14.66 -3.09 2.87
N LEU A 110 15.32 -3.99 3.61
CA LEU A 110 14.78 -4.58 4.83
C LEU A 110 14.41 -3.51 5.89
N SER A 111 15.15 -2.40 5.93
CA SER A 111 14.88 -1.25 6.80
C SER A 111 13.48 -0.63 6.62
N PHE A 112 12.89 -0.76 5.44
CA PHE A 112 11.50 -0.34 5.21
C PHE A 112 10.51 -1.23 5.96
N PHE A 113 10.72 -2.55 5.94
CA PHE A 113 9.86 -3.52 6.61
C PHE A 113 10.01 -3.52 8.13
N ASP A 114 11.15 -3.08 8.66
CA ASP A 114 11.33 -2.87 10.10
C ASP A 114 10.46 -1.73 10.64
N LYS A 115 10.16 -0.72 9.78
CA LYS A 115 9.33 0.45 10.13
C LYS A 115 7.85 0.29 9.85
N HIS A 116 7.49 -0.61 8.94
CA HIS A 116 6.11 -0.81 8.49
C HIS A 116 5.65 -2.24 8.75
N THR A 117 4.55 -2.38 9.47
CA THR A 117 3.96 -3.70 9.71
C THR A 117 3.29 -4.25 8.43
N THR A 118 3.27 -5.57 8.29
CA THR A 118 2.60 -6.25 7.16
C THR A 118 1.12 -5.85 7.06
N GLY A 119 0.44 -5.69 8.20
CA GLY A 119 -0.96 -5.26 8.24
C GLY A 119 -1.17 -3.83 7.73
N ASP A 120 -0.28 -2.88 8.07
CA ASP A 120 -0.34 -1.51 7.55
C ASP A 120 -0.15 -1.48 6.03
N LEU A 121 0.86 -2.19 5.52
CA LEU A 121 1.09 -2.29 4.08
C LEU A 121 -0.09 -2.94 3.33
N PHE A 122 -0.73 -3.94 3.92
CA PHE A 122 -1.91 -4.56 3.34
C PHE A 122 -3.10 -3.59 3.26
N VAL A 123 -3.35 -2.80 4.31
CA VAL A 123 -4.39 -1.75 4.31
C VAL A 123 -4.10 -0.69 3.26
N ARG A 124 -2.85 -0.26 3.12
CA ARG A 124 -2.44 0.70 2.07
C ARG A 124 -2.69 0.16 0.66
N LEU A 125 -2.35 -1.11 0.41
CA LEU A 125 -2.53 -1.76 -0.89
C LEU A 125 -4.00 -2.04 -1.24
N THR A 126 -4.85 -2.27 -0.24
CA THR A 126 -6.27 -2.64 -0.44
C THR A 126 -7.20 -1.44 -0.21
N THR A 127 -7.37 -1.04 1.04
CA THR A 127 -8.35 -0.04 1.45
C THR A 127 -8.01 1.37 0.94
N ASP A 128 -6.78 1.84 1.12
CA ASP A 128 -6.40 3.19 0.70
C ASP A 128 -6.44 3.35 -0.83
N THR A 129 -5.98 2.34 -1.57
CA THR A 129 -6.09 2.36 -3.03
C THR A 129 -7.54 2.34 -3.52
N GLN A 130 -8.44 1.59 -2.84
CA GLN A 130 -9.87 1.55 -3.15
C GLN A 130 -10.53 2.90 -2.89
N LEU A 131 -10.20 3.58 -1.79
CA LEU A 131 -10.68 4.92 -1.50
C LEU A 131 -10.23 5.92 -2.58
N VAL A 132 -8.98 5.85 -3.01
CA VAL A 132 -8.47 6.69 -4.13
C VAL A 132 -9.25 6.42 -5.41
N GLN A 133 -9.54 5.16 -5.75
CA GLN A 133 -10.35 4.81 -6.92
C GLN A 133 -11.75 5.43 -6.85
N ASN A 134 -12.44 5.26 -5.71
CA ASN A 134 -13.81 5.76 -5.54
C ASN A 134 -13.88 7.27 -5.77
N ILE A 135 -12.86 8.01 -5.32
CA ILE A 135 -12.80 9.46 -5.57
C ILE A 135 -12.44 9.78 -6.99
N LEU A 136 -11.48 9.09 -7.60
CA LEU A 136 -11.18 9.31 -9.01
C LEU A 136 -12.42 9.12 -9.86
N LEU A 137 -13.24 8.12 -9.55
CA LEU A 137 -14.49 7.82 -10.23
C LEU A 137 -15.53 8.93 -10.03
N SER A 138 -15.76 9.34 -8.78
CA SER A 138 -16.71 10.40 -8.44
C SER A 138 -16.24 11.77 -8.94
N PHE A 139 -14.99 12.09 -8.65
CA PHE A 139 -14.41 13.40 -8.97
C PHE A 139 -14.37 13.66 -10.48
N ALA A 140 -13.87 12.72 -11.25
CA ALA A 140 -13.70 12.92 -12.66
C ALA A 140 -15.03 12.88 -13.44
N SER A 141 -16.02 12.07 -13.00
CA SER A 141 -17.33 12.06 -13.61
C SER A 141 -18.16 13.30 -13.27
N GLU A 142 -18.09 13.76 -12.02
CA GLU A 142 -18.91 14.86 -11.52
C GLU A 142 -18.25 16.24 -11.73
N MET A 143 -16.92 16.33 -11.76
CA MET A 143 -16.17 17.59 -11.90
C MET A 143 -16.46 18.34 -13.20
N VAL A 144 -16.82 17.63 -14.26
CA VAL A 144 -17.19 18.24 -15.53
C VAL A 144 -18.69 18.40 -15.67
N ARG A 145 -19.45 17.35 -15.33
CA ARG A 145 -20.91 17.36 -15.47
C ARG A 145 -21.57 18.46 -14.65
N GLN A 146 -21.21 18.57 -13.36
CA GLN A 146 -21.90 19.46 -12.45
C GLN A 146 -21.60 20.94 -12.70
N PRO A 147 -20.35 21.39 -12.89
CA PRO A 147 -20.08 22.79 -13.25
C PRO A 147 -20.73 23.19 -14.58
N VAL A 148 -20.68 22.31 -15.59
CA VAL A 148 -21.31 22.59 -16.89
C VAL A 148 -22.83 22.72 -16.78
N GLN A 149 -23.46 21.89 -15.93
CA GLN A 149 -24.90 22.00 -15.67
C GLN A 149 -25.24 23.33 -14.97
N VAL A 150 -24.43 23.77 -14.00
CA VAL A 150 -24.60 25.08 -13.34
C VAL A 150 -24.38 26.23 -14.33
N ILE A 151 -23.32 26.17 -15.13
CA ILE A 151 -23.05 27.19 -16.16
C ILE A 151 -24.19 27.22 -17.21
N GLY A 152 -24.68 26.05 -17.61
CA GLY A 152 -25.83 25.96 -18.54
C GLY A 152 -27.10 26.60 -17.99
N ALA A 153 -27.41 26.36 -16.71
CA ALA A 153 -28.52 27.00 -16.04
C ALA A 153 -28.35 28.52 -15.90
N LEU A 154 -27.13 28.97 -15.57
CA LEU A 154 -26.79 30.41 -15.56
C LEU A 154 -26.93 31.05 -16.95
N ALA A 155 -26.48 30.34 -18.00
CA ALA A 155 -26.63 30.81 -19.38
C ALA A 155 -28.13 30.93 -19.76
N PHE A 156 -28.96 29.99 -19.32
CA PHE A 156 -30.42 30.07 -19.53
C PHE A 156 -31.03 31.26 -18.78
N LEU A 157 -30.68 31.48 -17.51
CA LEU A 157 -31.13 32.64 -16.74
C LEU A 157 -30.64 33.97 -17.37
N GLY A 158 -29.40 33.99 -17.86
CA GLY A 158 -28.87 35.13 -18.64
C GLY A 158 -29.63 35.38 -19.94
N TYR A 159 -29.98 34.32 -20.66
CA TYR A 159 -30.85 34.42 -21.85
C TYR A 159 -32.21 35.00 -21.52
N MET A 160 -32.84 34.55 -20.42
CA MET A 160 -34.10 35.13 -19.94
C MET A 160 -33.96 36.58 -19.53
N CYS A 161 -32.86 36.95 -18.90
CA CYS A 161 -32.54 38.34 -18.52
C CYS A 161 -32.49 39.25 -19.77
N ILE A 162 -31.76 38.82 -20.82
CA ILE A 162 -31.61 39.59 -22.06
C ILE A 162 -32.93 39.69 -22.85
N THR A 163 -33.69 38.59 -22.93
CA THR A 163 -34.88 38.53 -23.77
C THR A 163 -36.11 39.10 -23.13
N LYS A 164 -36.22 39.09 -21.77
CA LYS A 164 -37.39 39.51 -21.03
C LYS A 164 -37.13 40.62 -19.99
N GLY A 165 -35.90 41.08 -19.84
CA GLY A 165 -35.51 42.12 -18.88
C GLY A 165 -35.45 41.68 -17.41
N GLU A 166 -35.47 40.36 -17.14
CA GLU A 166 -35.64 39.79 -15.81
C GLU A 166 -34.31 39.58 -15.05
N ILE A 167 -33.59 40.66 -14.80
CA ILE A 167 -32.25 40.65 -14.18
C ILE A 167 -32.22 40.08 -12.73
N VAL A 168 -33.32 40.22 -12.01
CA VAL A 168 -33.40 39.86 -10.58
C VAL A 168 -33.21 38.36 -10.36
N PHE A 169 -33.66 37.49 -11.26
CA PHE A 169 -33.46 36.03 -11.15
C PHE A 169 -32.01 35.64 -11.23
N LEU A 170 -31.23 36.31 -12.07
CA LEU A 170 -29.77 36.09 -12.18
C LEU A 170 -29.08 36.55 -10.90
N LEU A 171 -29.48 37.70 -10.33
CA LEU A 171 -28.90 38.22 -9.10
C LEU A 171 -29.21 37.32 -7.88
N VAL A 172 -30.46 36.84 -7.76
CA VAL A 172 -30.85 35.88 -6.71
C VAL A 172 -30.01 34.61 -6.79
N PHE A 173 -29.78 34.11 -8.00
CA PHE A 173 -28.93 32.94 -8.21
C PHE A 173 -27.49 33.18 -7.79
N ILE A 174 -26.88 34.29 -8.26
CA ILE A 174 -25.48 34.61 -7.93
C ILE A 174 -25.30 34.79 -6.41
N ALA A 175 -26.27 35.43 -5.74
CA ALA A 175 -26.27 35.59 -4.29
C ALA A 175 -26.37 34.27 -3.53
N ALA A 176 -27.03 33.26 -4.10
CA ALA A 176 -27.20 31.95 -3.47
C ALA A 176 -25.92 31.13 -3.36
N VAL A 177 -25.02 31.23 -4.33
CA VAL A 177 -23.79 30.42 -4.37
C VAL A 177 -22.92 30.61 -3.11
N PRO A 178 -22.61 31.83 -2.65
CA PRO A 178 -21.89 32.02 -1.38
C PRO A 178 -22.60 31.40 -0.18
N PHE A 179 -23.91 31.53 -0.07
CA PHE A 179 -24.66 30.94 1.04
C PHE A 179 -24.58 29.42 1.07
N CYS A 180 -24.46 28.76 -0.08
CA CYS A 180 -24.24 27.32 -0.17
C CYS A 180 -22.82 26.91 0.29
N ILE A 181 -21.83 27.76 0.11
CA ILE A 181 -20.43 27.45 0.41
C ILE A 181 -20.10 27.66 1.90
N ILE A 182 -20.70 28.65 2.57
CA ILE A 182 -20.41 29.00 3.96
C ILE A 182 -20.54 27.82 4.94
N PRO A 183 -21.66 27.06 4.97
CA PRO A 183 -21.82 25.92 5.89
C PRO A 183 -20.73 24.86 5.69
N VAL A 184 -20.32 24.61 4.45
CA VAL A 184 -19.29 23.64 4.12
C VAL A 184 -17.92 24.08 4.65
N GLN A 185 -17.59 25.36 4.50
CA GLN A 185 -16.31 25.89 5.01
C GLN A 185 -16.25 25.83 6.54
N MET A 186 -17.35 26.15 7.23
CA MET A 186 -17.44 26.08 8.69
C MET A 186 -17.20 24.63 9.21
N MET A 187 -17.75 23.64 8.52
CA MET A 187 -17.65 22.22 8.92
C MET A 187 -16.31 21.57 8.52
N ARG A 188 -15.61 22.12 7.53
CA ARG A 188 -14.42 21.53 6.90
C ARG A 188 -13.33 21.14 7.89
N ARG A 189 -13.00 22.01 8.86
CA ARG A 189 -11.94 21.78 9.84
C ARG A 189 -12.26 20.61 10.77
N ASN A 190 -13.48 20.55 11.27
CA ASN A 190 -13.95 19.51 12.18
C ASN A 190 -14.08 18.17 11.44
N LEU A 191 -14.62 18.19 10.22
CA LEU A 191 -14.74 17.00 9.38
C LEU A 191 -13.36 16.39 9.11
N LYS A 192 -12.36 17.20 8.71
CA LYS A 192 -10.99 16.73 8.47
C LYS A 192 -10.37 16.11 9.73
N ARG A 193 -10.57 16.73 10.91
CA ARG A 193 -10.08 16.22 12.19
C ARG A 193 -10.73 14.88 12.54
N CYS A 194 -12.06 14.78 12.43
CA CYS A 194 -12.78 13.53 12.71
C CYS A 194 -12.40 12.42 11.72
N ALA A 195 -12.23 12.73 10.44
CA ALA A 195 -11.79 11.77 9.43
C ALA A 195 -10.38 11.22 9.72
N LYS A 196 -9.44 12.08 10.14
CA LYS A 196 -8.11 11.63 10.55
C LYS A 196 -8.17 10.70 11.75
N LEU A 197 -8.88 11.09 12.82
CA LEU A 197 -9.01 10.30 14.04
C LEU A 197 -9.74 8.97 13.80
N SER A 198 -10.74 8.93 12.89
CA SER A 198 -11.43 7.68 12.53
C SER A 198 -10.51 6.72 11.79
N ALA A 199 -9.64 7.22 10.91
CA ALA A 199 -8.66 6.39 10.21
C ALA A 199 -7.60 5.80 11.17
N GLU A 200 -7.10 6.60 12.12
CA GLU A 200 -6.20 6.14 13.18
C GLU A 200 -6.86 5.08 14.08
N SER A 201 -8.13 5.31 14.46
CA SER A 201 -8.91 4.36 15.27
C SER A 201 -9.16 3.04 14.54
N LEU A 202 -9.46 3.07 13.25
CA LEU A 202 -9.63 1.87 12.43
C LEU A 202 -8.32 1.07 12.33
N GLY A 203 -7.18 1.77 12.16
CA GLY A 203 -5.86 1.14 12.18
C GLY A 203 -5.57 0.42 13.51
N ALA A 204 -5.88 1.08 14.65
CA ALA A 204 -5.71 0.49 15.98
C ALA A 204 -6.62 -0.74 16.20
N ILE A 205 -7.87 -0.71 15.71
CA ILE A 205 -8.79 -1.86 15.75
C ILE A 205 -8.21 -3.03 14.94
N ALA A 206 -7.74 -2.77 13.72
CA ALA A 206 -7.15 -3.80 12.87
C ALA A 206 -5.89 -4.41 13.50
N GLN A 207 -5.03 -3.59 14.10
CA GLN A 207 -3.84 -4.06 14.82
C GLN A 207 -4.25 -4.95 15.98
N HIS A 208 -5.18 -4.49 16.84
CA HIS A 208 -5.65 -5.26 18.00
C HIS A 208 -6.28 -6.60 17.58
N PHE A 209 -7.03 -6.62 16.48
CA PHE A 209 -7.60 -7.84 15.91
C PHE A 209 -6.50 -8.82 15.47
N ASN A 210 -5.50 -8.33 14.72
CA ASN A 210 -4.38 -9.15 14.26
C ASN A 210 -3.54 -9.69 15.42
N GLU A 211 -3.28 -8.88 16.47
CA GLU A 211 -2.59 -9.33 17.69
C GLU A 211 -3.35 -10.47 18.36
N ASN A 212 -4.67 -10.36 18.50
CA ASN A 212 -5.48 -11.42 19.13
C ASN A 212 -5.55 -12.70 18.30
N LEU A 213 -5.54 -12.59 16.97
CA LEU A 213 -5.46 -13.78 16.10
C LEU A 213 -4.09 -14.46 16.21
N ALA A 214 -3.02 -13.68 16.20
CA ALA A 214 -1.65 -14.20 16.34
C ALA A 214 -1.40 -14.82 17.70
N ALA A 215 -1.97 -14.24 18.77
CA ALA A 215 -1.86 -14.71 20.16
C ALA A 215 -3.07 -15.53 20.62
N ALA A 216 -3.70 -16.29 19.71
CA ALA A 216 -4.92 -17.03 20.02
C ALA A 216 -4.70 -18.11 21.12
N HIS A 217 -3.50 -18.68 21.18
CA HIS A 217 -3.11 -19.65 22.22
C HIS A 217 -3.03 -18.96 23.58
N GLU A 218 -2.31 -17.84 23.68
CA GLU A 218 -2.10 -17.07 24.91
C GLU A 218 -3.41 -16.52 25.46
N VAL A 219 -4.27 -16.00 24.55
CA VAL A 219 -5.61 -15.52 24.93
C VAL A 219 -6.42 -16.62 25.63
N ARG A 220 -6.30 -17.89 25.17
CA ARG A 220 -7.00 -19.03 25.78
C ARG A 220 -6.34 -19.52 27.04
N VAL A 221 -5.01 -19.71 27.05
CA VAL A 221 -4.27 -20.22 28.22
C VAL A 221 -4.41 -19.30 29.41
N PHE A 222 -4.39 -17.98 29.20
CA PHE A 222 -4.51 -16.99 30.27
C PHE A 222 -5.96 -16.53 30.51
N ASN A 223 -6.96 -17.15 29.85
CA ASN A 223 -8.39 -16.78 29.99
C ASN A 223 -8.67 -15.28 29.75
N LEU A 224 -8.01 -14.70 28.74
CA LEU A 224 -8.10 -13.25 28.44
C LEU A 224 -9.31 -12.88 27.56
N GLN A 225 -10.17 -13.83 27.16
CA GLN A 225 -11.24 -13.63 26.18
C GLN A 225 -12.14 -12.44 26.53
N GLU A 226 -12.64 -12.39 27.78
CA GLU A 226 -13.55 -11.32 28.19
C GLU A 226 -12.86 -9.95 28.24
N ARG A 227 -11.59 -9.92 28.67
CA ARG A 227 -10.77 -8.69 28.65
C ARG A 227 -10.55 -8.18 27.24
N GLN A 228 -10.24 -9.07 26.29
CA GLN A 228 -10.01 -8.69 24.88
C GLN A 228 -11.32 -8.26 24.20
N LYS A 229 -12.43 -8.95 24.46
CA LYS A 229 -13.76 -8.54 23.99
C LYS A 229 -14.12 -7.14 24.47
N LYS A 230 -13.92 -6.85 25.75
CA LYS A 230 -14.20 -5.53 26.33
C LYS A 230 -13.33 -4.45 25.68
N LYS A 231 -12.02 -4.69 25.55
CA LYS A 231 -11.11 -3.74 24.89
C LYS A 231 -11.52 -3.47 23.45
N PHE A 232 -11.84 -4.51 22.69
CA PHE A 232 -12.32 -4.40 21.31
C PHE A 232 -13.64 -3.62 21.25
N TRP A 233 -14.56 -3.86 22.16
CA TRP A 233 -15.82 -3.13 22.29
C TRP A 233 -15.60 -1.63 22.51
N ASP A 234 -14.73 -1.26 23.47
CA ASP A 234 -14.43 0.14 23.79
C ASP A 234 -13.80 0.86 22.60
N MET A 235 -12.92 0.19 21.85
CA MET A 235 -12.32 0.73 20.63
C MET A 235 -13.39 0.96 19.53
N ASN A 236 -14.32 0.02 19.36
CA ASN A 236 -15.41 0.17 18.40
C ASN A 236 -16.40 1.30 18.77
N ILE A 237 -16.72 1.47 20.06
CA ILE A 237 -17.54 2.61 20.51
C ILE A 237 -16.85 3.94 20.17
N ASN A 238 -15.55 4.04 20.39
CA ASN A 238 -14.79 5.25 20.04
C ASN A 238 -14.82 5.52 18.52
N PHE A 239 -14.58 4.51 17.71
CA PHE A 239 -14.68 4.58 16.27
C PHE A 239 -16.10 4.99 15.83
N GLN A 240 -17.13 4.35 16.38
CA GLN A 240 -18.53 4.68 16.10
C GLN A 240 -18.85 6.15 16.41
N ARG A 241 -18.38 6.68 17.55
CA ARG A 241 -18.59 8.10 17.91
C ARG A 241 -17.97 9.05 16.89
N LEU A 242 -16.78 8.71 16.37
CA LEU A 242 -16.11 9.51 15.33
C LEU A 242 -16.88 9.47 14.01
N ILE A 243 -17.32 8.29 13.59
CA ILE A 243 -18.13 8.12 12.38
C ILE A 243 -19.47 8.86 12.51
N LEU A 244 -20.15 8.74 13.66
CA LEU A 244 -21.41 9.48 13.90
C LEU A 244 -21.22 11.01 13.79
N LYS A 245 -20.11 11.55 14.30
CA LYS A 245 -19.80 12.99 14.11
C LYS A 245 -19.59 13.36 12.66
N ILE A 246 -18.89 12.53 11.88
CA ILE A 246 -18.73 12.74 10.43
C ILE A 246 -20.10 12.73 9.76
N THR A 247 -20.91 11.70 10.03
CA THR A 247 -22.27 11.55 9.49
C THR A 247 -23.17 12.71 9.87
N GLN A 248 -23.10 13.22 11.10
CA GLN A 248 -23.84 14.40 11.54
C GLN A 248 -23.53 15.63 10.68
N TYR A 249 -22.24 15.89 10.41
CA TYR A 249 -21.85 17.00 9.54
C TYR A 249 -22.35 16.82 8.10
N GLU A 250 -22.35 15.58 7.60
CA GLU A 250 -22.83 15.27 6.26
C GLU A 250 -24.34 15.41 6.13
N LEU A 251 -25.07 14.83 7.07
CA LEU A 251 -26.54 14.89 7.07
C LEU A 251 -27.06 16.31 7.30
N LEU A 252 -26.33 17.15 8.06
CA LEU A 252 -26.74 18.54 8.28
C LEU A 252 -26.63 19.40 7.01
N GLN A 253 -25.74 19.05 6.08
CA GLN A 253 -25.59 19.80 4.83
C GLN A 253 -26.88 19.80 3.98
N GLN A 254 -27.54 18.65 3.88
CA GLN A 254 -28.71 18.52 3.01
C GLN A 254 -29.90 19.38 3.46
N PRO A 255 -30.37 19.33 4.72
CA PRO A 255 -31.44 20.20 5.20
C PRO A 255 -31.12 21.70 5.07
N LEU A 256 -29.87 22.08 5.37
CA LEU A 256 -29.47 23.49 5.19
C LEU A 256 -29.62 23.95 3.75
N MET A 257 -29.24 23.10 2.78
CA MET A 257 -29.36 23.41 1.36
C MET A 257 -30.84 23.43 0.93
N GLU A 258 -31.68 22.57 1.49
CA GLU A 258 -33.13 22.56 1.20
C GLU A 258 -33.83 23.82 1.70
N VAL A 259 -33.49 24.26 2.93
CA VAL A 259 -34.02 25.52 3.47
C VAL A 259 -33.57 26.72 2.63
N LEU A 260 -32.30 26.77 2.22
CA LEU A 260 -31.82 27.81 1.33
C LEU A 260 -32.52 27.79 -0.02
N ALA A 261 -32.70 26.62 -0.61
CA ALA A 261 -33.40 26.45 -1.87
C ALA A 261 -34.86 26.91 -1.77
N ALA A 262 -35.57 26.51 -0.71
CA ALA A 262 -36.95 26.92 -0.45
C ALA A 262 -37.06 28.42 -0.28
N THR A 263 -36.13 29.05 0.45
CA THR A 263 -36.09 30.51 0.63
C THR A 263 -35.92 31.23 -0.71
N MET A 264 -35.01 30.73 -1.58
CA MET A 264 -34.81 31.30 -2.91
C MET A 264 -36.05 31.19 -3.80
N VAL A 265 -36.69 30.00 -3.80
CA VAL A 265 -37.95 29.81 -4.53
C VAL A 265 -39.03 30.76 -4.01
N SER A 266 -39.13 30.96 -2.70
CA SER A 266 -40.08 31.91 -2.10
C SER A 266 -39.82 33.36 -2.54
N VAL A 267 -38.57 33.81 -2.52
CA VAL A 267 -38.20 35.14 -3.01
C VAL A 267 -38.54 35.29 -4.51
N THR A 268 -38.23 34.26 -5.28
CA THR A 268 -38.55 34.20 -6.72
C THR A 268 -40.08 34.31 -6.97
N PHE A 269 -40.86 33.64 -6.15
CA PHE A 269 -42.33 33.66 -6.24
C PHE A 269 -42.91 35.06 -5.96
N VAL A 270 -42.47 35.72 -4.87
CA VAL A 270 -42.90 37.08 -4.51
C VAL A 270 -42.53 38.08 -5.62
N TYR A 271 -41.33 37.95 -6.19
CA TYR A 271 -40.90 38.80 -7.29
C TYR A 271 -41.74 38.57 -8.57
N ALA A 272 -41.96 37.30 -8.93
CA ALA A 272 -42.77 36.91 -10.10
C ALA A 272 -44.21 37.48 -10.01
N TYR A 273 -44.81 37.47 -8.82
CA TYR A 273 -46.10 38.05 -8.57
C TYR A 273 -46.10 39.59 -8.78
N LYS A 274 -45.06 40.28 -8.27
CA LYS A 274 -44.94 41.74 -8.41
C LYS A 274 -44.77 42.18 -9.87
N VAL A 275 -44.04 41.43 -10.67
CA VAL A 275 -43.74 41.76 -12.07
C VAL A 275 -44.77 41.18 -13.05
N LYS A 276 -45.73 40.35 -12.57
CA LYS A 276 -46.77 39.69 -13.37
C LYS A 276 -46.20 38.81 -14.49
N ILE A 277 -45.22 37.97 -14.15
CA ILE A 277 -44.59 37.06 -15.11
C ILE A 277 -45.56 35.96 -15.53
N ASP A 278 -45.54 35.55 -16.79
CA ASP A 278 -46.35 34.45 -17.32
C ASP A 278 -45.94 33.10 -16.69
N PHE A 279 -46.93 32.22 -16.51
CA PHE A 279 -46.74 30.92 -15.85
C PHE A 279 -45.67 30.05 -16.52
N SER A 280 -45.60 30.07 -17.86
CA SER A 280 -44.58 29.27 -18.61
C SER A 280 -43.16 29.73 -18.30
N THR A 281 -42.93 31.03 -18.20
CA THR A 281 -41.64 31.62 -17.83
C THR A 281 -41.29 31.31 -16.39
N PHE A 282 -42.25 31.44 -15.47
CA PHE A 282 -42.06 31.07 -14.05
C PHE A 282 -41.70 29.59 -13.90
N ALA A 283 -42.41 28.69 -14.61
CA ALA A 283 -42.15 27.26 -14.59
C ALA A 283 -40.74 26.93 -15.16
N ALA A 284 -40.32 27.58 -16.25
CA ALA A 284 -39.00 27.39 -16.83
C ALA A 284 -37.86 27.88 -15.91
N ILE A 285 -38.04 29.01 -15.23
CA ILE A 285 -37.12 29.53 -14.21
C ILE A 285 -37.05 28.60 -13.02
N GLY A 286 -38.22 28.14 -12.51
CA GLY A 286 -38.30 27.16 -11.43
C GLY A 286 -37.53 25.87 -11.75
N LEU A 287 -37.66 25.38 -13.00
CA LEU A 287 -36.94 24.22 -13.49
C LEU A 287 -35.41 24.48 -13.58
N ALA A 288 -35.02 25.66 -14.06
CA ALA A 288 -33.59 26.04 -14.11
C ALA A 288 -32.97 26.11 -12.70
N LEU A 289 -33.68 26.67 -11.73
CA LEU A 289 -33.26 26.68 -10.31
C LEU A 289 -33.17 25.27 -9.74
N TYR A 290 -34.14 24.41 -10.00
CA TYR A 290 -34.10 23.00 -9.57
C TYR A 290 -32.88 22.27 -10.14
N PHE A 291 -32.62 22.39 -11.46
CA PHE A 291 -31.47 21.79 -12.11
C PHE A 291 -30.12 22.41 -11.70
N THR A 292 -30.12 23.46 -10.90
CA THR A 292 -28.91 24.08 -10.37
C THR A 292 -28.61 23.64 -8.95
N ILE A 293 -29.64 23.42 -8.13
CA ILE A 293 -29.47 23.07 -6.70
C ILE A 293 -28.77 21.70 -6.55
N ASP A 294 -29.22 20.71 -7.32
CA ASP A 294 -28.66 19.34 -7.26
C ASP A 294 -27.18 19.27 -7.65
N PRO A 295 -26.72 19.89 -8.76
CA PRO A 295 -25.30 20.00 -9.06
C PRO A 295 -24.45 20.66 -7.96
N ILE A 296 -24.95 21.72 -7.35
CA ILE A 296 -24.23 22.38 -6.25
C ILE A 296 -24.07 21.43 -5.07
N LYS A 297 -25.15 20.71 -4.67
CA LYS A 297 -25.09 19.67 -3.62
C LYS A 297 -24.02 18.60 -3.94
N ARG A 298 -23.95 18.14 -5.19
CA ARG A 298 -22.97 17.13 -5.63
C ARG A 298 -21.54 17.66 -5.62
N ILE A 299 -21.31 18.89 -6.08
CA ILE A 299 -19.97 19.55 -6.00
C ILE A 299 -19.52 19.63 -4.54
N ILE A 300 -20.40 20.03 -3.63
CA ILE A 300 -20.12 20.12 -2.19
C ILE A 300 -19.77 18.75 -1.61
N ARG A 301 -20.55 17.72 -1.92
CA ARG A 301 -20.27 16.34 -1.51
C ARG A 301 -18.91 15.88 -2.03
N MET A 302 -18.62 16.13 -3.30
CA MET A 302 -17.34 15.80 -3.91
C MET A 302 -16.16 16.44 -3.18
N VAL A 303 -16.26 17.73 -2.81
CA VAL A 303 -15.23 18.42 -2.01
C VAL A 303 -15.07 17.79 -0.63
N THR A 304 -16.18 17.41 0.00
CA THR A 304 -16.19 16.73 1.31
C THR A 304 -15.50 15.37 1.23
N ASP A 305 -15.81 14.56 0.22
CA ASP A 305 -15.21 13.26 0.00
C ASP A 305 -13.70 13.37 -0.29
N PHE A 306 -13.30 14.40 -1.05
CA PHE A 306 -11.88 14.69 -1.29
C PHE A 306 -11.12 15.05 -0.01
N ILE A 307 -11.75 15.74 0.93
CA ILE A 307 -11.15 16.06 2.23
C ILE A 307 -10.94 14.80 3.06
N LYS A 308 -11.90 13.86 3.07
CA LYS A 308 -11.84 12.62 3.85
C LYS A 308 -10.70 11.71 3.41
N ILE A 309 -10.39 11.67 2.12
CA ILE A 309 -9.41 10.76 1.57
C ILE A 309 -7.97 11.31 1.63
N THR A 310 -7.79 12.60 1.92
CA THR A 310 -6.46 13.21 2.00
C THR A 310 -5.47 12.38 2.83
N PRO A 311 -5.84 11.81 4.00
CA PRO A 311 -4.93 10.96 4.78
C PRO A 311 -4.48 9.69 4.03
N SER A 312 -5.37 9.06 3.24
CA SER A 312 -5.02 7.88 2.43
C SER A 312 -4.05 8.21 1.31
N PHE A 313 -4.21 9.37 0.67
CA PHE A 313 -3.22 9.88 -0.29
C PHE A 313 -1.85 10.10 0.36
N ASP A 314 -1.81 10.67 1.58
CA ASP A 314 -0.56 10.92 2.29
C ASP A 314 0.13 9.59 2.62
N ARG A 315 -0.60 8.55 3.09
CA ARG A 315 -0.05 7.22 3.36
C ARG A 315 0.45 6.50 2.10
N LEU A 316 -0.27 6.62 0.99
CA LEU A 316 0.18 6.06 -0.29
C LEU A 316 1.43 6.76 -0.82
N ASN A 317 1.49 8.10 -0.70
CA ASN A 317 2.67 8.85 -1.10
C ASN A 317 3.88 8.53 -0.23
N GLU A 318 3.72 8.28 1.07
CA GLU A 318 4.79 7.83 1.96
C GLU A 318 5.48 6.57 1.42
N VAL A 319 4.69 5.59 0.96
CA VAL A 319 5.24 4.39 0.32
C VAL A 319 5.84 4.70 -1.05
N LEU A 320 5.12 5.42 -1.92
CA LEU A 320 5.59 5.72 -3.28
C LEU A 320 6.83 6.63 -3.33
N ASP A 321 7.05 7.46 -2.31
CA ASP A 321 8.15 8.42 -2.23
C ASP A 321 9.26 7.97 -1.29
N TYR A 322 9.18 6.73 -0.77
CA TYR A 322 10.21 6.21 0.09
C TYR A 322 11.57 6.20 -0.62
N VAL A 323 12.55 6.82 0.01
CA VAL A 323 13.93 6.84 -0.48
C VAL A 323 14.66 5.66 0.17
N SER A 324 15.16 4.75 -0.68
CA SER A 324 15.89 3.59 -0.20
C SER A 324 17.13 3.98 0.60
N THR A 325 17.30 3.40 1.78
CA THR A 325 18.51 3.53 2.61
C THR A 325 19.69 2.71 2.04
N VAL A 326 19.40 1.79 1.09
CA VAL A 326 20.38 0.98 0.37
C VAL A 326 20.18 1.23 -1.14
N PRO A 327 20.64 2.37 -1.67
CA PRO A 327 20.43 2.72 -3.07
C PRO A 327 21.27 1.83 -4.00
N GLU A 328 20.70 1.48 -5.15
CA GLU A 328 21.46 0.85 -6.21
C GLU A 328 22.47 1.84 -6.82
N PRO A 329 23.71 1.40 -7.12
CA PRO A 329 24.69 2.26 -7.77
C PRO A 329 24.25 2.65 -9.17
N LYS A 330 24.51 3.91 -9.58
CA LYS A 330 24.21 4.39 -10.94
C LYS A 330 25.07 3.67 -11.98
N ASP A 331 26.34 3.45 -11.66
CA ASP A 331 27.33 2.75 -12.50
C ASP A 331 27.88 1.54 -11.73
N PRO A 332 27.16 0.40 -11.75
CA PRO A 332 27.55 -0.78 -10.99
C PRO A 332 28.82 -1.41 -11.59
N VAL A 333 29.75 -1.81 -10.72
CA VAL A 333 30.88 -2.63 -11.10
C VAL A 333 30.37 -4.02 -11.50
N LYS A 334 30.73 -4.49 -12.69
CA LYS A 334 30.41 -5.87 -13.11
C LYS A 334 31.23 -6.83 -12.27
N ILE A 335 30.60 -7.66 -11.50
CA ILE A 335 31.19 -8.73 -10.72
C ILE A 335 30.93 -10.07 -11.39
N GLY A 336 31.97 -10.90 -11.46
CA GLY A 336 31.84 -12.30 -11.86
C GLY A 336 31.56 -13.21 -10.67
N ALA A 337 32.05 -14.44 -10.72
CA ALA A 337 32.07 -15.33 -9.57
C ALA A 337 33.01 -14.75 -8.49
N LEU A 338 32.46 -14.50 -7.30
CA LEU A 338 33.26 -14.03 -6.16
C LEU A 338 34.05 -15.18 -5.54
N ARG A 339 35.20 -14.86 -4.97
CA ARG A 339 35.99 -15.80 -4.16
C ARG A 339 35.54 -15.79 -2.70
N GLY A 340 35.08 -14.61 -2.23
CA GLY A 340 34.52 -14.44 -0.90
C GLY A 340 35.48 -13.89 0.15
N GLU A 341 36.58 -13.19 -0.24
CA GLU A 341 37.37 -12.40 0.71
C GLU A 341 36.54 -11.19 1.17
N ILE A 342 36.34 -11.01 2.47
CA ILE A 342 35.51 -9.93 3.02
C ILE A 342 36.35 -9.06 3.95
N GLU A 343 36.31 -7.73 3.74
CA GLU A 343 37.03 -6.78 4.56
C GLU A 343 36.11 -5.63 5.04
N PHE A 344 36.12 -5.40 6.34
CA PHE A 344 35.47 -4.25 7.01
C PHE A 344 36.57 -3.24 7.36
N LYS A 345 36.39 -1.97 6.96
CA LYS A 345 37.28 -0.85 7.23
C LYS A 345 36.56 0.26 7.97
N ASN A 346 36.90 0.45 9.25
CA ASN A 346 36.37 1.50 10.14
C ASN A 346 34.82 1.58 10.09
N VAL A 347 34.15 0.42 10.11
CA VAL A 347 32.72 0.34 9.92
C VAL A 347 31.99 0.66 11.22
N ASN A 348 31.14 1.71 11.15
CA ASN A 348 30.15 2.00 12.16
C ASN A 348 28.75 1.82 11.56
N PHE A 349 27.83 1.33 12.36
CA PHE A 349 26.44 1.16 11.94
C PHE A 349 25.46 1.48 13.05
N ALA A 350 24.39 2.22 12.70
CA ALA A 350 23.27 2.54 13.58
C ALA A 350 21.93 2.15 12.93
N TYR A 351 21.02 1.62 13.74
CA TYR A 351 19.60 1.58 13.40
C TYR A 351 18.98 2.89 13.90
N ASP A 352 18.52 3.73 12.97
CA ASP A 352 18.10 5.10 13.27
C ASP A 352 19.17 5.85 14.10
N ASP A 353 18.87 6.24 15.35
CA ASP A 353 19.79 6.98 16.23
C ASP A 353 20.62 6.06 17.16
N LYS A 354 20.37 4.74 17.16
CA LYS A 354 21.07 3.80 18.05
C LYS A 354 22.24 3.12 17.33
N THR A 355 23.47 3.51 17.65
CA THR A 355 24.67 2.84 17.14
C THR A 355 24.79 1.43 17.75
N VAL A 356 25.01 0.44 16.88
CA VAL A 356 25.10 -0.98 17.23
C VAL A 356 26.48 -1.57 16.94
N LEU A 357 27.15 -1.10 15.88
CA LEU A 357 28.53 -1.50 15.59
C LEU A 357 29.43 -0.27 15.65
N HIS A 358 30.59 -0.44 16.30
CA HIS A 358 31.55 0.61 16.56
C HIS A 358 32.93 0.22 16.05
N ASP A 359 33.44 0.97 15.08
CA ASP A 359 34.78 0.88 14.52
C ASP A 359 35.22 -0.56 14.22
N VAL A 360 34.39 -1.28 13.48
CA VAL A 360 34.64 -2.67 13.10
C VAL A 360 35.69 -2.70 12.01
N ASN A 361 36.85 -3.33 12.33
CA ASN A 361 37.98 -3.53 11.44
C ASN A 361 38.33 -5.01 11.43
N ILE A 362 38.13 -5.70 10.31
CA ILE A 362 38.46 -7.12 10.16
C ILE A 362 38.60 -7.50 8.70
N LYS A 363 39.55 -8.37 8.40
CA LYS A 363 39.75 -9.00 7.10
C LYS A 363 39.58 -10.51 7.23
N ILE A 364 38.68 -11.09 6.44
CA ILE A 364 38.34 -12.51 6.44
C ILE A 364 38.77 -13.10 5.09
N PRO A 365 39.71 -14.03 5.05
CA PRO A 365 40.14 -14.66 3.80
C PRO A 365 39.01 -15.46 3.13
N ALA A 366 39.09 -15.59 1.81
CA ALA A 366 38.17 -16.43 1.06
C ALA A 366 38.22 -17.89 1.55
N GLY A 367 37.08 -18.57 1.55
CA GLY A 367 36.98 -19.96 1.96
C GLY A 367 37.12 -20.22 3.47
N THR A 368 37.03 -19.15 4.31
CA THR A 368 37.16 -19.27 5.76
C THR A 368 35.81 -19.38 6.42
N SER A 369 35.58 -20.43 7.24
CA SER A 369 34.41 -20.55 8.10
C SER A 369 34.63 -19.80 9.42
N CYS A 370 33.72 -18.89 9.77
CA CYS A 370 33.80 -18.03 10.95
C CYS A 370 32.55 -18.17 11.84
N ALA A 371 32.72 -18.46 13.13
CA ALA A 371 31.67 -18.34 14.10
C ALA A 371 31.63 -16.91 14.67
N LEU A 372 30.41 -16.32 14.77
CA LEU A 372 30.14 -15.04 15.44
C LEU A 372 29.69 -15.32 16.87
N VAL A 373 30.52 -14.95 17.86
CA VAL A 373 30.31 -15.26 19.27
C VAL A 373 30.22 -13.96 20.09
N GLY A 374 29.36 -13.92 21.10
CA GLY A 374 29.16 -12.78 21.99
C GLY A 374 27.76 -12.81 22.64
N GLU A 375 27.55 -11.97 23.63
CA GLU A 375 26.24 -11.86 24.32
C GLU A 375 25.12 -11.44 23.37
N SER A 376 23.86 -11.63 23.81
CA SER A 376 22.71 -11.12 23.05
C SER A 376 22.80 -9.60 22.92
N GLY A 377 22.56 -9.08 21.72
CA GLY A 377 22.70 -7.65 21.42
C GLY A 377 24.12 -7.17 21.15
N ALA A 378 25.16 -8.02 21.15
CA ALA A 378 26.54 -7.63 20.89
C ALA A 378 26.84 -7.23 19.41
N GLY A 379 25.86 -7.31 18.51
CA GLY A 379 26.02 -6.87 17.11
C GLY A 379 26.21 -7.98 16.08
N LYS A 380 26.18 -9.27 16.46
CA LYS A 380 26.40 -10.44 15.57
C LYS A 380 25.47 -10.47 14.35
N SER A 381 24.16 -10.40 14.60
CA SER A 381 23.16 -10.43 13.51
C SER A 381 23.23 -9.16 12.64
N THR A 382 23.62 -8.03 13.21
CA THR A 382 23.84 -6.78 12.47
C THR A 382 25.05 -6.91 11.53
N PHE A 383 26.14 -7.49 12.00
CA PHE A 383 27.30 -7.79 11.15
C PHE A 383 26.91 -8.70 9.96
N ALA A 384 26.17 -9.78 10.23
CA ALA A 384 25.67 -10.68 9.20
C ALA A 384 24.75 -9.98 8.17
N LYS A 385 23.86 -9.09 8.63
CA LYS A 385 22.98 -8.29 7.77
C LYS A 385 23.76 -7.31 6.88
N LEU A 386 24.87 -6.75 7.37
CA LEU A 386 25.76 -5.88 6.59
C LEU A 386 26.52 -6.66 5.51
N VAL A 387 27.00 -7.88 5.79
CA VAL A 387 27.62 -8.76 4.80
C VAL A 387 26.66 -9.03 3.64
N MET A 388 25.37 -9.25 3.94
CA MET A 388 24.32 -9.48 2.93
C MET A 388 23.83 -8.19 2.26
N ARG A 389 24.38 -7.04 2.64
CA ARG A 389 23.93 -5.71 2.20
C ARG A 389 22.40 -5.53 2.31
N PHE A 390 21.83 -5.94 3.44
CA PHE A 390 20.46 -5.56 3.81
C PHE A 390 20.41 -4.13 4.35
N TYR A 391 21.56 -3.64 4.79
CA TYR A 391 21.83 -2.27 5.21
C TYR A 391 23.18 -1.83 4.67
N ASP A 392 23.34 -0.54 4.42
CA ASP A 392 24.64 0.05 4.17
C ASP A 392 25.25 0.59 5.48
N PRO A 393 26.59 0.54 5.68
CA PRO A 393 27.22 1.09 6.88
C PRO A 393 27.01 2.61 6.96
N THR A 394 26.87 3.12 8.19
CA THR A 394 26.76 4.57 8.46
C THR A 394 28.06 5.29 8.10
N THR A 395 29.21 4.72 8.52
CA THR A 395 30.55 5.17 8.13
C THR A 395 31.44 3.98 7.86
N GLY A 396 32.55 4.18 7.17
CA GLY A 396 33.46 3.13 6.75
C GLY A 396 33.00 2.44 5.46
N SER A 397 33.67 1.35 5.10
CA SER A 397 33.39 0.57 3.90
C SER A 397 33.49 -0.93 4.14
N ILE A 398 32.69 -1.69 3.40
CA ILE A 398 32.75 -3.15 3.38
C ILE A 398 33.05 -3.56 1.95
N THR A 399 34.09 -4.36 1.77
CA THR A 399 34.50 -4.85 0.45
C THR A 399 34.42 -6.37 0.38
N ILE A 400 34.04 -6.89 -0.79
CA ILE A 400 34.17 -8.31 -1.13
C ILE A 400 35.09 -8.40 -2.34
N ASP A 401 36.16 -9.21 -2.21
CA ASP A 401 37.21 -9.35 -3.22
C ASP A 401 37.78 -7.99 -3.69
N GLY A 402 37.93 -7.04 -2.73
CA GLY A 402 38.44 -5.69 -2.98
C GLY A 402 37.42 -4.70 -3.57
N VAL A 403 36.19 -5.11 -3.91
CA VAL A 403 35.14 -4.24 -4.44
C VAL A 403 34.19 -3.83 -3.32
N ASP A 404 33.94 -2.52 -3.19
CA ASP A 404 32.98 -1.98 -2.20
C ASP A 404 31.55 -2.46 -2.51
N LEU A 405 30.83 -2.95 -1.47
CA LEU A 405 29.44 -3.40 -1.59
C LEU A 405 28.52 -2.33 -2.18
N LYS A 406 28.74 -1.05 -1.87
CA LYS A 406 27.94 0.08 -2.39
C LYS A 406 28.10 0.26 -3.91
N LYS A 407 29.16 -0.28 -4.51
CA LYS A 407 29.41 -0.24 -5.96
C LYS A 407 28.92 -1.48 -6.70
N MET A 408 28.48 -2.51 -5.98
CA MET A 408 27.93 -3.72 -6.57
C MET A 408 26.41 -3.57 -6.75
N ARG A 409 25.86 -4.14 -7.80
CA ARG A 409 24.42 -4.29 -7.95
C ARG A 409 23.90 -5.33 -6.93
N SER A 410 22.85 -5.01 -6.18
CA SER A 410 22.35 -5.93 -5.14
C SER A 410 21.95 -7.31 -5.68
N TYR A 411 21.43 -7.37 -6.90
CA TYR A 411 21.10 -8.64 -7.57
C TYR A 411 22.37 -9.51 -7.78
N ASP A 412 23.45 -8.92 -8.31
CA ASP A 412 24.68 -9.66 -8.62
C ASP A 412 25.39 -10.10 -7.33
N LEU A 413 25.40 -9.25 -6.31
CA LEU A 413 25.91 -9.59 -4.97
C LEU A 413 25.14 -10.77 -4.39
N ARG A 414 23.80 -10.68 -4.33
CA ARG A 414 22.96 -11.71 -3.72
C ARG A 414 22.96 -13.03 -4.49
N LYS A 415 23.28 -13.02 -5.78
CA LYS A 415 23.50 -14.25 -6.54
C LYS A 415 24.67 -15.06 -5.95
N ASN A 416 25.70 -14.39 -5.41
CA ASN A 416 26.87 -15.01 -4.78
C ASN A 416 26.72 -15.23 -3.25
N LEU A 417 25.53 -14.98 -2.68
CA LEU A 417 25.27 -15.13 -1.24
C LEU A 417 24.22 -16.20 -0.99
N GLY A 418 24.43 -17.05 -0.01
CA GLY A 418 23.44 -17.96 0.57
C GLY A 418 23.09 -17.55 1.99
N SER A 419 21.85 -17.75 2.40
CA SER A 419 21.43 -17.49 3.78
C SER A 419 20.47 -18.55 4.26
N VAL A 420 20.70 -19.03 5.50
CA VAL A 420 19.76 -19.88 6.23
C VAL A 420 19.35 -19.12 7.49
N PRO A 421 18.12 -18.59 7.56
CA PRO A 421 17.66 -17.84 8.72
C PRO A 421 17.31 -18.80 9.87
N GLN A 422 17.23 -18.25 11.08
CA GLN A 422 16.86 -18.96 12.31
C GLN A 422 15.47 -19.63 12.17
N TYR A 423 14.49 -18.92 11.58
CA TYR A 423 13.14 -19.41 11.30
C TYR A 423 12.87 -19.36 9.81
N PRO A 424 13.14 -20.46 9.07
CA PRO A 424 12.93 -20.47 7.63
C PRO A 424 11.44 -20.36 7.27
N VAL A 425 11.16 -19.45 6.34
CA VAL A 425 9.81 -19.29 5.77
C VAL A 425 9.73 -20.09 4.47
N LEU A 426 8.72 -20.95 4.38
CA LEU A 426 8.38 -21.65 3.16
C LEU A 426 7.13 -21.01 2.54
N PHE A 427 7.13 -20.90 1.22
CA PHE A 427 5.96 -20.47 0.47
C PHE A 427 4.92 -21.59 0.41
N ASN A 428 3.63 -21.24 0.42
CA ASN A 428 2.55 -22.20 0.32
C ASN A 428 2.50 -22.84 -1.08
N ASP A 429 3.45 -23.70 -1.33
CA ASP A 429 3.65 -24.44 -2.57
C ASP A 429 4.20 -25.84 -2.25
N THR A 430 4.60 -26.61 -3.25
CA THR A 430 5.22 -27.92 -3.06
C THR A 430 6.61 -27.81 -2.45
N ILE A 431 7.12 -28.88 -1.83
CA ILE A 431 8.49 -28.95 -1.33
C ILE A 431 9.47 -28.78 -2.50
N TYR A 432 9.19 -29.43 -3.65
CA TYR A 432 9.97 -29.28 -4.87
C TYR A 432 10.15 -27.83 -5.27
N ASN A 433 9.03 -27.10 -5.42
CA ASN A 433 9.06 -25.69 -5.79
C ASN A 433 9.76 -24.83 -4.74
N ASN A 434 9.59 -25.14 -3.47
CA ASN A 434 10.28 -24.44 -2.39
C ASN A 434 11.81 -24.59 -2.46
N ILE A 435 12.35 -25.74 -2.88
CA ILE A 435 13.79 -25.91 -3.09
C ILE A 435 14.21 -25.20 -4.39
N LEU A 436 13.45 -25.36 -5.47
CA LEU A 436 13.72 -24.78 -6.79
C LEU A 436 13.81 -23.25 -6.78
N LEU A 437 13.17 -22.57 -5.79
CA LEU A 437 13.27 -21.10 -5.62
C LEU A 437 14.72 -20.58 -5.59
N ALA A 438 15.67 -21.37 -5.13
CA ALA A 438 17.07 -20.97 -5.05
C ALA A 438 17.71 -20.82 -6.43
N GLN A 439 17.29 -21.63 -7.40
CA GLN A 439 17.75 -21.62 -8.79
C GLN A 439 16.64 -22.13 -9.70
N PRO A 440 15.78 -21.23 -10.23
CA PRO A 440 14.59 -21.61 -11.01
C PRO A 440 14.87 -22.43 -12.28
N GLU A 441 16.09 -22.33 -12.82
CA GLU A 441 16.52 -23.06 -14.03
C GLU A 441 17.13 -24.44 -13.71
N ALA A 442 17.18 -24.86 -12.43
CA ALA A 442 17.75 -26.12 -12.03
C ALA A 442 16.93 -27.32 -12.51
N THR A 443 17.62 -28.38 -12.89
CA THR A 443 17.01 -29.64 -13.27
C THR A 443 16.46 -30.39 -12.05
N GLU A 444 15.54 -31.31 -12.27
CA GLU A 444 15.00 -32.17 -11.22
C GLU A 444 16.08 -32.96 -10.49
N ALA A 445 17.06 -33.46 -11.23
CA ALA A 445 18.21 -34.18 -10.67
C ALA A 445 19.03 -33.31 -9.71
N GLU A 446 19.26 -32.03 -10.03
CA GLU A 446 19.96 -31.08 -9.17
C GLU A 446 19.17 -30.77 -7.89
N VAL A 447 17.84 -30.60 -7.99
CA VAL A 447 16.96 -30.42 -6.84
C VAL A 447 17.02 -31.62 -5.89
N TYR A 448 16.97 -32.85 -6.43
CA TYR A 448 17.09 -34.07 -5.62
C TYR A 448 18.49 -34.24 -5.02
N ALA A 449 19.54 -33.88 -5.77
CA ALA A 449 20.92 -33.90 -5.26
C ALA A 449 21.10 -32.93 -4.09
N ALA A 450 20.56 -31.70 -4.21
CA ALA A 450 20.57 -30.69 -3.15
C ALA A 450 19.80 -31.15 -1.90
N ALA A 451 18.64 -31.78 -2.08
CA ALA A 451 17.86 -32.34 -0.99
C ALA A 451 18.60 -33.48 -0.27
N ARG A 452 19.28 -34.36 -1.01
CA ARG A 452 20.14 -35.41 -0.44
C ARG A 452 21.32 -34.82 0.32
N ALA A 453 21.97 -33.80 -0.23
CA ALA A 453 23.09 -33.14 0.44
C ALA A 453 22.68 -32.48 1.78
N ALA A 454 21.43 -31.96 1.83
CA ALA A 454 20.84 -31.37 3.03
C ALA A 454 20.17 -32.40 3.98
N PHE A 455 20.28 -33.69 3.72
CA PHE A 455 19.58 -34.76 4.46
C PHE A 455 18.06 -34.55 4.52
N ALA A 456 17.50 -33.95 3.48
CA ALA A 456 16.07 -33.70 3.37
C ALA A 456 15.34 -34.77 2.56
N HIS A 457 16.04 -35.48 1.67
CA HIS A 457 15.45 -36.46 0.74
C HIS A 457 14.62 -37.53 1.46
N ASP A 458 15.17 -38.16 2.48
CA ASP A 458 14.56 -39.32 3.13
C ASP A 458 13.19 -38.96 3.74
N PHE A 459 13.13 -37.87 4.54
CA PHE A 459 11.84 -37.48 5.11
C PHE A 459 10.85 -36.98 4.04
N ILE A 460 11.34 -36.43 2.90
CA ILE A 460 10.45 -36.00 1.81
C ILE A 460 9.81 -37.22 1.15
N GLU A 461 10.55 -38.29 0.90
CA GLU A 461 10.04 -39.53 0.32
C GLU A 461 9.06 -40.28 1.25
N GLU A 462 9.18 -40.10 2.57
CA GLU A 462 8.24 -40.65 3.55
C GLU A 462 6.86 -39.95 3.54
N LEU A 463 6.77 -38.75 2.95
CA LEU A 463 5.50 -38.02 2.84
C LEU A 463 4.63 -38.63 1.72
N GLU A 464 3.31 -38.66 1.92
CA GLU A 464 2.33 -39.24 1.01
C GLU A 464 2.49 -38.84 -0.47
N ASN A 465 2.85 -37.56 -0.72
CA ASN A 465 3.05 -36.99 -2.06
C ASN A 465 4.52 -36.67 -2.36
N GLY A 466 5.48 -37.15 -1.55
CA GLY A 466 6.91 -36.89 -1.71
C GLY A 466 7.22 -35.42 -1.93
N TYR A 467 8.01 -35.09 -2.94
CA TYR A 467 8.37 -33.73 -3.32
C TYR A 467 7.18 -32.84 -3.74
N GLN A 468 6.05 -33.42 -4.15
CA GLN A 468 4.84 -32.70 -4.53
C GLN A 468 3.95 -32.36 -3.33
N THR A 469 4.36 -32.70 -2.11
CA THR A 469 3.64 -32.35 -0.88
C THR A 469 3.60 -30.83 -0.70
N ARG A 470 2.40 -30.27 -0.54
CA ARG A 470 2.20 -28.86 -0.23
C ARG A 470 2.47 -28.58 1.25
N VAL A 471 3.32 -27.60 1.51
CA VAL A 471 3.82 -27.31 2.86
C VAL A 471 2.83 -26.50 3.74
N GLY A 472 1.76 -25.93 3.16
CA GLY A 472 0.81 -25.07 3.87
C GLY A 472 1.33 -23.64 4.08
N GLU A 473 0.58 -22.81 4.81
CA GLU A 473 0.97 -21.43 5.10
C GLU A 473 2.23 -21.41 5.97
N ARG A 474 3.29 -20.72 5.49
CA ARG A 474 4.60 -20.66 6.15
C ARG A 474 5.19 -22.03 6.51
N GLY A 475 4.75 -23.08 5.83
CA GLY A 475 5.23 -24.44 6.08
C GLY A 475 4.68 -25.07 7.36
N ASP A 476 3.48 -24.72 7.81
CA ASP A 476 2.86 -25.16 9.08
C ASP A 476 2.71 -26.69 9.18
N ARG A 477 2.73 -27.41 8.06
CA ARG A 477 2.66 -28.88 8.00
C ARG A 477 3.99 -29.58 8.26
N LEU A 478 5.10 -28.83 8.39
CA LEU A 478 6.42 -29.39 8.56
C LEU A 478 6.99 -29.02 9.93
N SER A 479 7.80 -29.93 10.50
CA SER A 479 8.53 -29.64 11.73
C SER A 479 9.60 -28.56 11.50
N GLY A 480 10.10 -27.94 12.59
CA GLY A 480 11.18 -26.94 12.53
C GLY A 480 12.42 -27.49 11.83
N GLY A 481 12.84 -28.72 12.18
CA GLY A 481 13.98 -29.37 11.55
C GLY A 481 13.80 -29.71 10.06
N GLN A 482 12.57 -30.07 9.65
CA GLN A 482 12.26 -30.29 8.24
C GLN A 482 12.34 -28.97 7.44
N LYS A 483 11.77 -27.87 7.96
CA LYS A 483 11.89 -26.53 7.34
C LYS A 483 13.36 -26.12 7.20
N GLN A 484 14.16 -26.36 8.24
CA GLN A 484 15.58 -26.02 8.24
C GLN A 484 16.34 -26.78 7.17
N ARG A 485 16.11 -28.11 7.06
CA ARG A 485 16.74 -28.94 6.02
C ARG A 485 16.35 -28.51 4.60
N ILE A 486 15.10 -28.07 4.39
CA ILE A 486 14.67 -27.49 3.10
C ILE A 486 15.42 -26.16 2.83
N ALA A 487 15.57 -25.30 3.85
CA ALA A 487 16.32 -24.06 3.69
C ALA A 487 17.81 -24.32 3.38
N ILE A 488 18.41 -25.33 3.99
CA ILE A 488 19.78 -25.77 3.68
C ILE A 488 19.85 -26.34 2.25
N ALA A 489 18.85 -27.11 1.81
CA ALA A 489 18.77 -27.62 0.43
C ALA A 489 18.76 -26.47 -0.60
N ARG A 490 18.07 -25.34 -0.30
CA ARG A 490 18.15 -24.13 -1.14
C ARG A 490 19.58 -23.63 -1.28
N VAL A 491 20.38 -23.64 -0.20
CA VAL A 491 21.77 -23.18 -0.24
C VAL A 491 22.63 -24.14 -1.04
N PHE A 492 22.44 -25.47 -0.90
CA PHE A 492 23.14 -26.46 -1.73
C PHE A 492 22.83 -26.30 -3.22
N LEU A 493 21.54 -26.08 -3.56
CA LEU A 493 21.13 -25.90 -4.96
C LEU A 493 21.72 -24.63 -5.56
N LYS A 494 21.81 -23.55 -4.78
CA LYS A 494 22.35 -22.26 -5.22
C LYS A 494 23.87 -22.25 -5.34
N ASP A 495 24.55 -23.04 -4.52
CA ASP A 495 26.02 -23.21 -4.44
C ASP A 495 26.82 -21.89 -4.38
N PRO A 496 26.53 -20.98 -3.44
CA PRO A 496 27.16 -19.68 -3.38
C PRO A 496 28.53 -19.73 -2.66
N PRO A 497 29.50 -18.87 -3.04
CA PRO A 497 30.82 -18.81 -2.38
C PRO A 497 30.76 -18.20 -0.97
N ILE A 498 29.72 -17.45 -0.62
CA ILE A 498 29.56 -16.82 0.70
C ILE A 498 28.23 -17.28 1.30
N ILE A 499 28.27 -17.77 2.54
CA ILE A 499 27.08 -18.28 3.25
C ILE A 499 26.94 -17.61 4.62
N VAL A 500 25.72 -17.25 4.99
CA VAL A 500 25.37 -16.73 6.31
C VAL A 500 24.34 -17.65 6.95
N LEU A 501 24.67 -18.24 8.09
CA LEU A 501 23.79 -19.07 8.89
C LEU A 501 23.41 -18.34 10.18
N ASP A 502 22.13 -18.13 10.41
CA ASP A 502 21.62 -17.53 11.63
C ASP A 502 20.99 -18.63 12.51
N GLU A 503 21.71 -19.05 13.56
CA GLU A 503 21.26 -19.97 14.61
C GLU A 503 20.46 -21.21 14.10
N ALA A 504 21.03 -21.91 13.13
CA ALA A 504 20.32 -22.97 12.39
C ALA A 504 19.88 -24.19 13.24
N THR A 505 20.21 -24.27 14.54
CA THR A 505 19.96 -25.44 15.40
C THR A 505 19.18 -25.16 16.67
N SER A 506 18.73 -23.94 16.92
CA SER A 506 17.92 -23.61 18.12
C SER A 506 16.51 -24.24 18.02
N ALA A 507 16.06 -24.83 19.13
CA ALA A 507 14.73 -25.42 19.29
C ALA A 507 14.42 -26.66 18.43
N LEU A 508 15.43 -27.48 18.10
CA LEU A 508 15.27 -28.73 17.35
C LEU A 508 15.43 -29.96 18.24
N ASP A 509 14.83 -31.06 17.82
CA ASP A 509 15.06 -32.37 18.40
C ASP A 509 16.47 -32.87 18.08
N VAL A 510 17.03 -33.75 18.93
CA VAL A 510 18.43 -34.23 18.85
C VAL A 510 18.74 -34.88 17.50
N ASN A 511 17.80 -35.65 16.95
CA ASN A 511 17.98 -36.32 15.65
C ASN A 511 18.08 -35.33 14.49
N SER A 512 17.17 -34.36 14.44
CA SER A 512 17.17 -33.28 13.44
C SER A 512 18.43 -32.43 13.52
N GLU A 513 18.93 -32.16 14.74
CA GLU A 513 20.17 -31.42 14.96
C GLU A 513 21.39 -32.10 14.34
N ALA A 514 21.52 -33.43 14.54
CA ALA A 514 22.65 -34.19 13.97
C ALA A 514 22.67 -34.17 12.43
N PHE A 515 21.50 -34.24 11.77
CA PHE A 515 21.41 -34.11 10.31
C PHE A 515 21.78 -32.70 9.82
N ILE A 516 21.30 -31.66 10.50
CA ILE A 516 21.59 -30.29 10.17
C ILE A 516 23.09 -29.98 10.36
N GLN A 517 23.70 -30.45 11.46
CA GLN A 517 25.12 -30.27 11.69
C GLN A 517 25.97 -30.91 10.57
N ARG A 518 25.68 -32.16 10.18
CA ARG A 518 26.35 -32.82 9.04
C ARG A 518 26.15 -32.04 7.73
N ALA A 519 24.98 -31.46 7.50
CA ALA A 519 24.75 -30.64 6.32
C ALA A 519 25.58 -29.35 6.36
N ILE A 520 25.67 -28.70 7.52
CA ILE A 520 26.51 -27.49 7.73
C ILE A 520 27.96 -27.83 7.54
N ASP A 521 28.48 -28.94 8.10
CA ASP A 521 29.84 -29.38 7.94
C ASP A 521 30.22 -29.59 6.46
N LYS A 522 29.30 -30.13 5.65
CA LYS A 522 29.48 -30.22 4.19
C LYS A 522 29.52 -28.86 3.50
N LEU A 523 28.70 -27.88 3.98
CA LEU A 523 28.69 -26.53 3.42
C LEU A 523 29.93 -25.72 3.76
N MET A 524 30.65 -26.04 4.87
CA MET A 524 31.85 -25.31 5.30
C MET A 524 33.06 -25.47 4.38
N HIS A 525 33.11 -26.51 3.55
CA HIS A 525 34.24 -26.75 2.65
C HIS A 525 34.30 -25.71 1.53
N GLU A 526 35.50 -25.06 1.40
CA GLU A 526 35.85 -24.13 0.31
C GLU A 526 34.96 -22.88 0.18
N ARG A 527 34.11 -22.56 1.18
CA ARG A 527 33.22 -21.39 1.16
C ARG A 527 33.49 -20.47 2.34
N THR A 528 33.35 -19.17 2.11
CA THR A 528 33.38 -18.19 3.20
C THR A 528 32.05 -18.27 3.92
N MET A 529 32.08 -18.66 5.20
CA MET A 529 30.88 -18.90 5.97
C MET A 529 30.85 -18.10 7.27
N PHE A 530 29.75 -17.47 7.57
CA PHE A 530 29.46 -16.83 8.85
C PHE A 530 28.35 -17.59 9.56
N ILE A 531 28.60 -18.03 10.79
CA ILE A 531 27.64 -18.76 11.59
C ILE A 531 27.41 -17.98 12.89
N ILE A 532 26.20 -17.50 13.10
CA ILE A 532 25.83 -16.96 14.42
C ILE A 532 25.62 -18.14 15.34
N ALA A 533 26.63 -18.37 16.18
CA ALA A 533 26.71 -19.58 16.99
C ALA A 533 26.12 -19.36 18.38
N HIS A 534 25.16 -20.21 18.73
CA HIS A 534 24.61 -20.35 20.09
C HIS A 534 24.85 -21.73 20.71
N ARG A 535 25.56 -22.64 19.97
CA ARG A 535 25.89 -23.98 20.44
C ARG A 535 27.36 -24.31 20.26
N PHE A 536 27.91 -25.10 21.18
CA PHE A 536 29.30 -25.53 21.23
C PHE A 536 29.74 -26.32 20.00
N SER A 537 28.91 -27.27 19.56
CA SER A 537 29.19 -28.12 18.42
C SER A 537 29.58 -27.32 17.19
N THR A 538 28.89 -26.21 16.98
CA THR A 538 29.10 -25.32 15.84
C THR A 538 30.40 -24.50 16.00
N ILE A 539 30.71 -24.04 17.23
CA ILE A 539 31.90 -23.20 17.49
C ILE A 539 33.18 -24.00 17.32
N ARG A 540 33.17 -25.32 17.62
CA ARG A 540 34.36 -26.17 17.60
C ARG A 540 34.79 -26.57 16.19
N ASN A 541 33.85 -26.60 15.25
CA ASN A 541 34.10 -27.09 13.88
C ASN A 541 34.53 -25.98 12.90
N VAL A 542 34.48 -24.70 13.28
CA VAL A 542 34.84 -23.58 12.42
C VAL A 542 36.35 -23.30 12.47
N GLN A 543 36.91 -22.75 11.39
CA GLN A 543 38.32 -22.40 11.30
C GLN A 543 38.69 -21.18 12.15
N LYS A 544 37.82 -20.20 12.25
CA LYS A 544 38.06 -18.94 12.99
C LYS A 544 36.81 -18.52 13.76
N ILE A 545 37.02 -17.74 14.80
CA ILE A 545 35.96 -17.19 15.65
C ILE A 545 36.13 -15.68 15.73
N ILE A 546 35.03 -14.96 15.57
CA ILE A 546 34.94 -13.50 15.74
C ILE A 546 34.19 -13.23 17.04
N VAL A 547 34.87 -12.62 18.01
CA VAL A 547 34.31 -12.33 19.32
C VAL A 547 33.80 -10.91 19.38
N PHE A 548 32.50 -10.76 19.59
CA PHE A 548 31.82 -9.48 19.74
C PHE A 548 31.54 -9.14 21.19
N LYS A 549 31.83 -7.89 21.57
CA LYS A 549 31.46 -7.30 22.85
C LYS A 549 31.01 -5.86 22.61
N GLU A 550 29.80 -5.51 23.03
CA GLU A 550 29.24 -4.14 22.96
C GLU A 550 29.44 -3.47 21.59
N GLY A 551 29.15 -4.20 20.51
CA GLY A 551 29.24 -3.68 19.15
C GLY A 551 30.66 -3.60 18.56
N ARG A 552 31.68 -4.11 19.25
CA ARG A 552 33.08 -4.14 18.79
C ARG A 552 33.56 -5.56 18.62
N ILE A 553 34.48 -5.75 17.69
CA ILE A 553 35.26 -7.00 17.60
C ILE A 553 36.44 -6.88 18.54
N ILE A 554 36.49 -7.74 19.57
CA ILE A 554 37.52 -7.72 20.59
C ILE A 554 38.60 -8.77 20.35
N ALA A 555 38.27 -9.84 19.59
CA ALA A 555 39.24 -10.88 19.25
C ALA A 555 38.84 -11.62 17.96
N PHE A 556 39.82 -12.13 17.23
CA PHE A 556 39.65 -12.94 16.02
C PHE A 556 40.77 -14.00 15.98
N GLY A 557 40.42 -15.27 15.97
CA GLY A 557 41.40 -16.37 16.02
C GLY A 557 40.75 -17.75 15.98
N THR A 558 41.55 -18.79 16.18
CA THR A 558 41.07 -20.16 16.36
C THR A 558 40.51 -20.36 17.78
N HIS A 559 39.76 -21.45 17.99
CA HIS A 559 39.26 -21.80 19.32
C HIS A 559 40.40 -21.86 20.38
N ASP A 560 41.49 -22.56 20.05
CA ASP A 560 42.60 -22.79 21.00
C ASP A 560 43.37 -21.51 21.35
N GLU A 561 43.56 -20.62 20.35
CA GLU A 561 44.18 -19.30 20.54
C GLU A 561 43.27 -18.45 21.50
N LEU A 562 41.98 -18.32 21.16
CA LEU A 562 41.08 -17.46 21.90
C LEU A 562 40.73 -17.99 23.30
N TYR A 563 40.71 -19.31 23.51
CA TYR A 563 40.47 -19.88 24.82
C TYR A 563 41.60 -19.57 25.79
N LYS A 564 42.86 -19.45 25.28
CA LYS A 564 44.02 -19.08 26.08
C LYS A 564 44.17 -17.57 26.27
N GLU A 565 43.95 -16.80 25.21
CA GLU A 565 44.32 -15.38 25.14
C GLU A 565 43.17 -14.41 25.41
N CYS A 566 41.88 -14.84 25.27
CA CYS A 566 40.73 -14.00 25.45
C CYS A 566 39.88 -14.45 26.65
N PRO A 567 40.05 -13.86 27.84
CA PRO A 567 39.28 -14.23 29.04
C PRO A 567 37.77 -14.10 28.86
N TYR A 568 37.31 -13.12 28.06
CA TYR A 568 35.90 -12.93 27.77
C TYR A 568 35.33 -14.09 26.95
N TYR A 569 36.05 -14.53 25.89
CA TYR A 569 35.64 -15.70 25.11
C TYR A 569 35.58 -16.96 25.99
N LYS A 570 36.62 -17.17 26.80
CA LYS A 570 36.68 -18.29 27.74
C LYS A 570 35.47 -18.30 28.67
N SER A 571 35.13 -17.16 29.26
CA SER A 571 33.97 -17.07 30.14
C SER A 571 32.63 -17.37 29.44
N LEU A 572 32.48 -16.94 28.18
CA LEU A 572 31.29 -17.28 27.38
C LEU A 572 31.23 -18.77 27.07
N TYR A 573 32.38 -19.34 26.72
CA TYR A 573 32.50 -20.75 26.40
C TYR A 573 32.17 -21.60 27.62
N ASP A 574 32.78 -21.36 28.80
CA ASP A 574 32.56 -22.12 30.02
C ASP A 574 31.14 -22.03 30.53
N LYS A 575 30.49 -20.85 30.47
CA LYS A 575 29.07 -20.66 30.78
C LYS A 575 28.14 -21.51 29.92
N GLN A 576 28.41 -21.61 28.65
CA GLN A 576 27.62 -22.45 27.77
C GLN A 576 27.88 -23.94 27.98
N ALA A 577 29.13 -24.36 28.35
CA ALA A 577 29.49 -25.73 28.64
C ALA A 577 28.77 -26.27 29.88
N THR A 578 28.52 -25.41 30.88
CA THR A 578 27.78 -25.76 32.12
C THR A 578 26.28 -25.78 31.94
N SER A 579 25.75 -25.25 30.85
CA SER A 579 24.31 -25.16 30.57
C SER A 579 23.78 -26.30 29.69
N GLN A 580 24.63 -27.15 29.15
CA GLN A 580 24.35 -28.38 28.39
C GLN A 580 24.70 -29.61 29.19
#